data_4b926e0cc4ddb68af1b90f1ad3538f61
#
_entry.id   4b926e0cc4ddb68af1b90f1ad3538f61
#
_cell.length_a   1.000
_cell.length_b   1.000
_cell.length_c   1.000
_cell.angle_alpha   90.00
_cell.angle_beta   90.00
_cell.angle_gamma   90.00
#
_symmetry.space_group_name_H-M   'P 1'
#
loop_
_entity.id
_entity.type
_entity.pdbx_description
1 polymer ?
#
loop_
_entity_poly.entity_id
_entity_poly.type
_entity_poly.pdbx_seq_one_letter_code
_entity_poly.pdbx_strand_id
1 'polypeptide(L)'
;MKKIFFLIIFLSFSVIGREQGQTEITTEEGIEVFQKEKYYLLKKNVLIESDEFILSADLVKAFFEKDLYDIQKIESEGNVNFTSSKGYNGVGERLDFSMKNNLMNIFGNNALLNMDNLIMKSDNYIMIDDSKGKFKLEGNISELTTDTMNIIGSSINGSYEEI
;
A
#
# COMPACT_ATOMS: atom_id res chain seq x y z
N MET A 1 29.45 -54.61 21.08
CA MET A 1 29.30 -53.15 21.05
C MET A 1 28.52 -52.78 19.79
N LYS A 2 27.25 -52.43 19.91
CA LYS A 2 26.43 -52.00 18.79
C LYS A 2 26.64 -50.49 18.58
N LYS A 3 27.17 -50.08 17.43
CA LYS A 3 27.28 -48.66 17.04
C LYS A 3 25.91 -48.21 16.51
N ILE A 4 25.24 -47.34 17.25
CA ILE A 4 24.02 -46.66 16.82
C ILE A 4 24.47 -45.53 15.91
N PHE A 5 24.14 -45.62 14.62
CA PHE A 5 24.36 -44.58 13.62
C PHE A 5 23.18 -43.63 13.67
N PHE A 6 23.35 -42.44 14.25
CA PHE A 6 22.32 -41.42 14.33
C PHE A 6 22.26 -40.66 13.00
N LEU A 7 21.30 -41.01 12.13
CA LEU A 7 21.08 -40.32 10.87
C LEU A 7 20.31 -39.04 11.15
N ILE A 8 21.00 -37.90 11.18
CA ILE A 8 20.39 -36.57 11.27
C ILE A 8 19.87 -36.23 9.87
N ILE A 9 18.55 -36.34 9.68
CA ILE A 9 17.86 -35.85 8.49
C ILE A 9 17.72 -34.33 8.64
N PHE A 10 18.57 -33.59 7.93
CA PHE A 10 18.36 -32.14 7.73
C PHE A 10 17.15 -31.95 6.81
N LEU A 11 15.99 -31.67 7.39
CA LEU A 11 14.84 -31.13 6.67
C LEU A 11 15.18 -29.69 6.28
N SER A 12 15.67 -29.51 5.05
CA SER A 12 15.78 -28.19 4.43
C SER A 12 14.37 -27.68 4.17
N PHE A 13 13.86 -26.83 5.05
CA PHE A 13 12.69 -26.01 4.70
C PHE A 13 13.15 -25.02 3.66
N SER A 14 12.77 -25.27 2.39
CA SER A 14 12.86 -24.25 1.35
C SER A 14 11.85 -23.17 1.73
N VAL A 15 12.35 -22.05 2.23
CA VAL A 15 11.55 -20.81 2.27
C VAL A 15 11.36 -20.44 0.82
N ILE A 16 10.17 -20.74 0.28
CA ILE A 16 9.76 -20.26 -1.04
C ILE A 16 9.41 -18.78 -0.80
N GLY A 17 10.40 -17.91 -0.97
CA GLY A 17 10.16 -16.48 -1.04
C GLY A 17 9.54 -16.12 -2.39
N ARG A 18 8.80 -15.02 -2.44
CA ARG A 18 8.28 -14.44 -3.67
C ARG A 18 9.41 -14.24 -4.70
N GLU A 19 9.19 -14.67 -5.95
CA GLU A 19 10.13 -14.39 -7.04
C GLU A 19 10.00 -12.93 -7.49
N GLN A 20 11.11 -12.32 -7.91
CA GLN A 20 11.11 -10.95 -8.42
C GLN A 20 10.19 -10.82 -9.65
N GLY A 21 9.39 -9.77 -9.70
CA GLY A 21 8.40 -9.51 -10.74
C GLY A 21 7.05 -10.20 -10.51
N GLN A 22 6.89 -10.99 -9.46
CA GLN A 22 5.60 -11.57 -9.08
C GLN A 22 4.87 -10.69 -8.06
N THR A 23 3.54 -10.65 -8.17
CA THR A 23 2.68 -10.11 -7.12
C THR A 23 2.09 -11.26 -6.31
N GLU A 24 2.32 -11.26 -5.02
CA GLU A 24 1.73 -12.22 -4.08
C GLU A 24 0.53 -11.58 -3.38
N ILE A 25 -0.58 -12.33 -3.31
CA ILE A 25 -1.81 -11.90 -2.67
C ILE A 25 -2.23 -12.93 -1.64
N THR A 26 -2.38 -12.51 -0.39
CA THR A 26 -2.84 -13.32 0.72
C THR A 26 -4.12 -12.74 1.31
N THR A 27 -5.09 -13.59 1.66
CA THR A 27 -6.36 -13.20 2.28
C THR A 27 -6.96 -14.37 3.04
N GLU A 28 -7.69 -14.10 4.14
CA GLU A 28 -8.32 -15.17 4.93
C GLU A 28 -9.63 -15.70 4.33
N GLU A 29 -10.41 -14.87 3.62
CA GLU A 29 -11.72 -15.26 3.07
C GLU A 29 -11.67 -15.61 1.57
N GLY A 30 -10.48 -15.58 0.95
CA GLY A 30 -10.29 -15.92 -0.45
C GLY A 30 -10.52 -14.73 -1.41
N ILE A 31 -10.52 -15.04 -2.69
CA ILE A 31 -10.56 -14.08 -3.79
C ILE A 31 -11.81 -14.33 -4.64
N GLU A 32 -12.64 -13.32 -4.80
CA GLU A 32 -13.76 -13.31 -5.74
C GLU A 32 -13.36 -12.56 -7.01
N VAL A 33 -13.61 -13.14 -8.19
CA VAL A 33 -13.22 -12.55 -9.48
C VAL A 33 -14.47 -12.11 -10.26
N PHE A 34 -14.58 -10.82 -10.52
CA PHE A 34 -15.67 -10.21 -11.29
C PHE A 34 -15.16 -9.80 -12.67
N GLN A 35 -15.15 -10.76 -13.61
CA GLN A 35 -14.55 -10.57 -14.95
C GLN A 35 -15.26 -9.50 -15.79
N LYS A 36 -16.59 -9.38 -15.68
CA LYS A 36 -17.35 -8.38 -16.44
C LYS A 36 -17.05 -6.96 -15.96
N GLU A 37 -16.99 -6.79 -14.65
CA GLU A 37 -16.72 -5.53 -13.96
C GLU A 37 -15.21 -5.26 -13.84
N LYS A 38 -14.37 -6.24 -14.21
CA LYS A 38 -12.91 -6.18 -14.23
C LYS A 38 -12.27 -5.84 -12.88
N TYR A 39 -12.66 -6.53 -11.82
CA TYR A 39 -11.99 -6.41 -10.52
C TYR A 39 -11.94 -7.73 -9.75
N TYR A 40 -11.00 -7.79 -8.82
CA TYR A 40 -10.96 -8.76 -7.74
C TYR A 40 -11.51 -8.15 -6.47
N LEU A 41 -12.19 -8.94 -5.67
CA LEU A 41 -12.59 -8.62 -4.32
C LEU A 41 -11.88 -9.55 -3.34
N LEU A 42 -11.11 -8.96 -2.43
CA LEU A 42 -10.31 -9.62 -1.43
C LEU A 42 -10.81 -9.18 -0.06
N LYS A 43 -11.02 -10.12 0.86
CA LYS A 43 -11.65 -9.83 2.15
C LYS A 43 -10.85 -10.44 3.28
N LYS A 44 -10.77 -9.68 4.37
CA LYS A 44 -10.22 -10.06 5.66
C LYS A 44 -8.72 -10.34 5.65
N ASN A 45 -7.99 -9.51 6.37
CA ASN A 45 -6.54 -9.59 6.50
C ASN A 45 -5.83 -9.74 5.14
N VAL A 46 -6.17 -8.84 4.22
CA VAL A 46 -5.59 -8.82 2.88
C VAL A 46 -4.16 -8.31 2.96
N LEU A 47 -3.23 -9.02 2.33
CA LEU A 47 -1.87 -8.57 2.10
C LEU A 47 -1.56 -8.73 0.60
N ILE A 48 -1.11 -7.65 -0.02
CA ILE A 48 -0.61 -7.63 -1.40
C ILE A 48 0.85 -7.20 -1.35
N GLU A 49 1.74 -8.02 -1.89
CA GLU A 49 3.16 -7.77 -1.98
C GLU A 49 3.62 -7.80 -3.43
N SER A 50 4.19 -6.71 -3.90
CA SER A 50 4.80 -6.58 -5.23
C SER A 50 6.20 -5.98 -5.12
N ASP A 51 6.91 -5.83 -6.22
CA ASP A 51 8.20 -5.14 -6.24
C ASP A 51 8.05 -3.62 -6.05
N GLU A 52 6.86 -3.09 -6.32
CA GLU A 52 6.59 -1.65 -6.26
C GLU A 52 5.98 -1.21 -4.94
N PHE A 53 5.20 -2.09 -4.28
CA PHE A 53 4.53 -1.75 -3.02
C PHE A 53 4.12 -2.98 -2.20
N ILE A 54 3.89 -2.75 -0.92
CA ILE A 54 3.22 -3.65 0.01
C ILE A 54 1.97 -2.94 0.52
N LEU A 55 0.82 -3.61 0.48
CA LEU A 55 -0.46 -3.10 0.96
C LEU A 55 -1.12 -4.11 1.90
N SER A 56 -1.53 -3.68 3.07
CA SER A 56 -2.44 -4.45 3.94
C SER A 56 -3.72 -3.69 4.23
N ALA A 57 -4.85 -4.40 4.28
CA ALA A 57 -6.18 -3.86 4.56
C ALA A 57 -7.18 -4.96 4.94
N ASP A 58 -8.36 -4.57 5.44
CA ASP A 58 -9.44 -5.53 5.72
C ASP A 58 -10.20 -5.92 4.45
N LEU A 59 -10.33 -5.00 3.49
CA LEU A 59 -11.02 -5.18 2.21
C LEU A 59 -10.21 -4.53 1.10
N VAL A 60 -10.07 -5.22 -0.04
CA VAL A 60 -9.41 -4.67 -1.23
C VAL A 60 -10.20 -5.00 -2.48
N LYS A 61 -10.43 -3.98 -3.32
CA LYS A 61 -10.82 -4.12 -4.73
C LYS A 61 -9.63 -3.78 -5.61
N ALA A 62 -9.17 -4.76 -6.40
CA ALA A 62 -8.10 -4.56 -7.37
C ALA A 62 -8.68 -4.61 -8.79
N PHE A 63 -8.63 -3.50 -9.50
CA PHE A 63 -9.18 -3.35 -10.84
C PHE A 63 -8.11 -3.61 -11.89
N PHE A 64 -8.45 -4.41 -12.91
CA PHE A 64 -7.58 -4.74 -14.03
C PHE A 64 -8.15 -4.23 -15.37
N GLU A 65 -7.30 -4.03 -16.36
CA GLU A 65 -7.73 -3.47 -17.66
C GLU A 65 -7.82 -4.56 -18.75
N LYS A 66 -6.73 -5.25 -19.04
CA LYS A 66 -6.63 -6.20 -20.16
C LYS A 66 -6.75 -7.64 -19.73
N ASP A 67 -5.97 -8.04 -18.76
CA ASP A 67 -5.94 -9.38 -18.22
C ASP A 67 -5.88 -9.35 -16.69
N LEU A 68 -5.97 -10.52 -16.08
CA LEU A 68 -6.05 -10.69 -14.64
C LEU A 68 -4.79 -10.24 -13.87
N TYR A 69 -3.69 -9.98 -14.56
CA TYR A 69 -2.41 -9.56 -13.96
C TYR A 69 -2.12 -8.07 -14.14
N ASP A 70 -2.92 -7.39 -15.00
CA ASP A 70 -2.74 -5.97 -15.34
C ASP A 70 -3.55 -5.08 -14.39
N ILE A 71 -3.17 -5.05 -13.11
CA ILE A 71 -3.84 -4.24 -12.08
C ILE A 71 -3.50 -2.76 -12.31
N GLN A 72 -4.54 -1.92 -12.48
CA GLN A 72 -4.42 -0.50 -12.78
C GLN A 72 -4.86 0.41 -11.64
N LYS A 73 -5.70 -0.10 -10.74
CA LYS A 73 -6.23 0.65 -9.60
C LYS A 73 -6.52 -0.28 -8.44
N ILE A 74 -6.27 0.20 -7.24
CA ILE A 74 -6.62 -0.47 -5.99
C ILE A 74 -7.49 0.49 -5.16
N GLU A 75 -8.58 -0.02 -4.61
CA GLU A 75 -9.37 0.59 -3.55
C GLU A 75 -9.29 -0.32 -2.33
N SER A 76 -8.88 0.20 -1.19
CA SER A 76 -8.74 -0.57 0.04
C SER A 76 -9.40 0.13 1.21
N GLU A 77 -10.00 -0.65 2.11
CA GLU A 77 -10.75 -0.17 3.27
C GLU A 77 -10.41 -1.00 4.52
N GLY A 78 -10.40 -0.32 5.67
CA GLY A 78 -10.16 -0.89 6.99
C GLY A 78 -8.69 -1.19 7.26
N ASN A 79 -8.15 -0.56 8.31
CA ASN A 79 -6.77 -0.78 8.79
C ASN A 79 -5.70 -0.73 7.70
N VAL A 80 -5.81 0.25 6.80
CA VAL A 80 -4.96 0.33 5.63
C VAL A 80 -3.55 0.75 6.00
N ASN A 81 -2.56 -0.05 5.56
CA ASN A 81 -1.14 0.30 5.58
C ASN A 81 -0.56 0.07 4.18
N PHE A 82 0.17 1.05 3.70
CA PHE A 82 0.81 1.03 2.39
C PHE A 82 2.29 1.41 2.52
N THR A 83 3.16 0.65 1.87
CA THR A 83 4.59 0.95 1.76
C THR A 83 4.99 0.83 0.30
N SER A 84 5.56 1.89 -0.27
CA SER A 84 6.10 1.91 -1.62
C SER A 84 7.59 1.59 -1.64
N SER A 85 8.09 0.98 -2.70
CA SER A 85 9.53 0.82 -2.95
C SER A 85 10.29 2.15 -3.07
N LYS A 86 9.59 3.24 -3.34
CA LYS A 86 10.13 4.61 -3.33
C LYS A 86 10.28 5.21 -1.91
N GLY A 87 9.97 4.47 -0.84
CA GLY A 87 10.08 4.94 0.54
C GLY A 87 8.84 5.63 1.10
N TYR A 88 7.70 5.65 0.38
CA TYR A 88 6.45 6.20 0.91
C TYR A 88 5.79 5.22 1.86
N ASN A 89 5.31 5.70 3.01
CA ASN A 89 4.57 4.91 3.97
C ASN A 89 3.27 5.62 4.32
N GLY A 90 2.14 5.01 3.94
CA GLY A 90 0.80 5.55 4.13
C GLY A 90 -0.04 4.72 5.11
N VAL A 91 -0.82 5.38 5.96
CA VAL A 91 -1.76 4.76 6.89
C VAL A 91 -3.09 5.50 6.81
N GLY A 92 -4.21 4.78 6.84
CA GLY A 92 -5.54 5.39 6.82
C GLY A 92 -6.66 4.37 7.03
N GLU A 93 -7.89 4.85 6.95
CA GLU A 93 -9.10 4.02 6.97
C GLU A 93 -9.44 3.51 5.57
N ARG A 94 -9.10 4.30 4.54
CA ARG A 94 -9.26 3.95 3.12
C ARG A 94 -8.08 4.49 2.31
N LEU A 95 -7.69 3.75 1.28
CA LEU A 95 -6.71 4.18 0.28
C LEU A 95 -7.23 3.84 -1.11
N ASP A 96 -7.21 4.84 -2.01
CA ASP A 96 -7.43 4.68 -3.43
C ASP A 96 -6.09 4.94 -4.15
N PHE A 97 -5.56 3.95 -4.84
CA PHE A 97 -4.29 4.04 -5.57
C PHE A 97 -4.50 3.72 -7.04
N SER A 98 -4.24 4.70 -7.91
CA SER A 98 -4.23 4.55 -9.37
C SER A 98 -2.79 4.45 -9.87
N MET A 99 -2.35 3.26 -10.26
CA MET A 99 -1.02 3.03 -10.82
C MET A 99 -0.87 3.73 -12.18
N LYS A 100 -1.94 3.73 -12.99
CA LYS A 100 -1.96 4.38 -14.32
C LYS A 100 -1.67 5.88 -14.26
N ASN A 101 -2.10 6.55 -13.21
CA ASN A 101 -1.97 8.01 -13.06
C ASN A 101 -0.96 8.40 -11.98
N ASN A 102 -0.36 7.44 -11.28
CA ASN A 102 0.48 7.66 -10.10
C ASN A 102 -0.23 8.55 -9.06
N LEU A 103 -1.52 8.30 -8.84
CA LEU A 103 -2.36 9.07 -7.94
C LEU A 103 -2.74 8.23 -6.74
N MET A 104 -2.42 8.72 -5.55
CA MET A 104 -2.76 8.10 -4.28
C MET A 104 -3.64 9.04 -3.45
N ASN A 105 -4.70 8.50 -2.88
CA ASN A 105 -5.58 9.22 -1.95
C ASN A 105 -5.71 8.38 -0.67
N ILE A 106 -5.42 8.97 0.48
CA ILE A 106 -5.54 8.36 1.80
C ILE A 106 -6.62 9.11 2.57
N PHE A 107 -7.56 8.38 3.13
CA PHE A 107 -8.69 8.92 3.87
C PHE A 107 -8.76 8.36 5.28
N GLY A 108 -9.29 9.14 6.20
CA GLY A 108 -9.58 8.73 7.57
C GLY A 108 -9.18 9.77 8.61
N ASN A 109 -9.70 9.61 9.82
CA ASN A 109 -9.43 10.52 10.94
C ASN A 109 -7.95 10.60 11.33
N ASN A 110 -7.16 9.61 10.95
CA ASN A 110 -5.73 9.54 11.23
C ASN A 110 -4.94 9.26 9.94
N ALA A 111 -5.33 9.89 8.82
CA ALA A 111 -4.59 9.76 7.58
C ALA A 111 -3.16 10.28 7.78
N LEU A 112 -2.19 9.45 7.45
CA LEU A 112 -0.76 9.71 7.58
C LEU A 112 -0.05 9.28 6.30
N LEU A 113 0.87 10.11 5.82
CA LEU A 113 1.81 9.75 4.78
C LEU A 113 3.20 10.29 5.12
N ASN A 114 4.18 9.39 5.15
CA ASN A 114 5.59 9.72 5.26
C ASN A 114 6.25 9.54 3.89
N MET A 115 6.96 10.56 3.43
CA MET A 115 7.75 10.57 2.20
C MET A 115 9.10 11.22 2.50
N ASP A 116 10.18 10.45 2.53
CA ASP A 116 11.52 10.95 2.86
C ASP A 116 11.54 11.89 4.08
N ASN A 117 11.69 13.20 3.83
CA ASN A 117 11.70 14.26 4.84
C ASN A 117 10.36 15.00 4.98
N LEU A 118 9.29 14.51 4.34
CA LEU A 118 7.93 15.07 4.43
C LEU A 118 7.03 14.14 5.25
N ILE A 119 6.44 14.65 6.32
CA ILE A 119 5.41 13.96 7.09
C ILE A 119 4.10 14.73 6.93
N MET A 120 3.09 14.07 6.40
CA MET A 120 1.77 14.61 6.14
C MET A 120 0.75 13.91 7.03
N LYS A 121 -0.05 14.68 7.77
CA LYS A 121 -1.15 14.17 8.59
C LYS A 121 -2.42 14.94 8.28
N SER A 122 -3.55 14.26 8.31
CA SER A 122 -4.86 14.89 8.21
C SER A 122 -5.91 14.06 8.97
N ASP A 123 -6.90 14.73 9.51
CA ASP A 123 -8.08 14.07 10.10
C ASP A 123 -9.17 13.74 9.04
N ASN A 124 -8.87 13.88 7.75
CA ASN A 124 -9.80 13.55 6.69
C ASN A 124 -9.13 12.99 5.43
N TYR A 125 -8.21 13.75 4.79
CA TYR A 125 -7.80 13.43 3.43
C TYR A 125 -6.38 13.88 3.10
N ILE A 126 -5.59 12.99 2.46
CA ILE A 126 -4.28 13.29 1.86
C ILE A 126 -4.29 12.78 0.42
N MET A 127 -3.89 13.62 -0.53
CA MET A 127 -3.70 13.27 -1.93
C MET A 127 -2.25 13.49 -2.35
N ILE A 128 -1.70 12.53 -3.09
CA ILE A 128 -0.42 12.64 -3.79
C ILE A 128 -0.65 12.38 -5.27
N ASP A 129 -0.26 13.31 -6.11
CA ASP A 129 -0.14 13.15 -7.57
C ASP A 129 1.36 13.08 -7.90
N ASP A 130 1.90 11.88 -7.85
CA ASP A 130 3.34 11.63 -8.05
C ASP A 130 3.77 11.95 -9.48
N SER A 131 2.85 11.85 -10.47
CA SER A 131 3.13 12.24 -11.86
C SER A 131 3.37 13.74 -12.05
N LYS A 132 2.89 14.56 -11.12
CA LYS A 132 3.01 16.03 -11.15
C LYS A 132 3.83 16.60 -9.98
N GLY A 133 4.31 15.74 -9.07
CA GLY A 133 4.99 16.16 -7.84
C GLY A 133 4.10 17.08 -6.99
N LYS A 134 2.80 16.75 -6.83
CA LYS A 134 1.85 17.59 -6.10
C LYS A 134 1.21 16.83 -4.95
N PHE A 135 0.92 17.56 -3.88
CA PHE A 135 0.15 17.04 -2.76
C PHE A 135 -0.94 17.99 -2.31
N LYS A 136 -1.93 17.42 -1.64
CA LYS A 136 -3.03 18.15 -1.00
C LYS A 136 -3.44 17.45 0.28
N LEU A 137 -3.59 18.22 1.35
CA LEU A 137 -4.16 17.78 2.62
C LEU A 137 -5.43 18.61 2.88
N GLU A 138 -6.50 17.96 3.28
CA GLU A 138 -7.76 18.60 3.67
C GLU A 138 -8.33 17.92 4.92
N GLY A 139 -8.79 18.73 5.86
CA GLY A 139 -9.43 18.29 7.11
C GLY A 139 -9.73 19.47 8.02
N ASN A 140 -10.24 19.19 9.20
CA ASN A 140 -10.33 20.23 10.22
C ASN A 140 -8.92 20.59 10.72
N ILE A 141 -8.05 19.57 10.83
CA ILE A 141 -6.63 19.71 11.18
C ILE A 141 -5.81 18.91 10.19
N SER A 142 -4.98 19.61 9.41
CA SER A 142 -3.96 19.06 8.56
C SER A 142 -2.60 19.58 8.98
N GLU A 143 -1.58 18.73 8.94
CA GLU A 143 -0.21 19.05 9.36
C GLU A 143 0.78 18.58 8.29
N LEU A 144 1.70 19.45 7.92
CA LEU A 144 2.85 19.15 7.07
C LEU A 144 4.12 19.46 7.86
N THR A 145 4.94 18.46 8.08
CA THR A 145 6.20 18.58 8.80
C THR A 145 7.37 18.23 7.89
N THR A 146 8.38 19.06 7.92
CA THR A 146 9.70 18.82 7.32
C THR A 146 10.77 18.91 8.41
N ASP A 147 12.04 18.68 8.07
CA ASP A 147 13.16 18.82 9.02
C ASP A 147 13.26 20.20 9.64
N THR A 148 12.78 21.25 8.97
CA THR A 148 12.97 22.66 9.37
C THR A 148 11.67 23.41 9.59
N MET A 149 10.49 22.83 9.27
CA MET A 149 9.24 23.56 9.26
C MET A 149 8.07 22.65 9.65
N ASN A 150 7.12 23.23 10.38
CA ASN A 150 5.81 22.61 10.66
C ASN A 150 4.70 23.58 10.25
N ILE A 151 3.78 23.13 9.39
CA ILE A 151 2.63 23.89 8.91
C ILE A 151 1.36 23.19 9.40
N ILE A 152 0.44 23.96 10.01
CA ILE A 152 -0.87 23.45 10.45
C ILE A 152 -1.96 24.33 9.82
N GLY A 153 -3.00 23.70 9.28
CA GLY A 153 -4.15 24.36 8.66
C GLY A 153 -5.24 23.39 8.28
N SER A 154 -6.38 23.88 7.83
CA SER A 154 -7.49 23.04 7.33
C SER A 154 -7.27 22.56 5.90
N SER A 155 -6.47 23.29 5.13
CA SER A 155 -6.09 22.91 3.77
C SER A 155 -4.65 23.31 3.51
N ILE A 156 -3.83 22.34 3.07
CA ILE A 156 -2.42 22.55 2.72
C ILE A 156 -2.22 21.95 1.33
N ASN A 157 -1.70 22.76 0.41
CA ASN A 157 -1.38 22.32 -0.94
C ASN A 157 0.08 22.68 -1.25
N GLY A 158 0.74 21.82 -1.99
CA GLY A 158 2.12 22.06 -2.38
C GLY A 158 2.60 21.21 -3.53
N SER A 159 3.87 21.39 -3.82
CA SER A 159 4.61 20.56 -4.78
C SER A 159 5.94 20.13 -4.17
N TYR A 160 6.44 19.00 -4.62
CA TYR A 160 7.75 18.47 -4.29
C TYR A 160 8.46 18.08 -5.59
N GLU A 161 9.77 18.06 -5.57
CA GLU A 161 10.56 17.51 -6.67
C GLU A 161 10.79 16.02 -6.41
N GLU A 162 10.65 15.20 -7.45
CA GLU A 162 11.08 13.80 -7.36
C GLU A 162 12.58 13.76 -7.04
N ILE A 163 12.93 13.02 -6.01
CA ILE A 163 14.32 12.78 -5.59
C ILE A 163 14.88 11.58 -6.33
#